data_f107ddc11095a096a30d20e9f43ed30b
#
_entry.id   f107ddc11095a096a30d20e9f43ed30b
#
_cell.length_a   1.000
_cell.length_b   1.000
_cell.length_c   1.000
_cell.angle_alpha   90.00
_cell.angle_beta   90.00
_cell.angle_gamma   90.00
#
_symmetry.space_group_name_H-M   'P 1'
#
loop_
_entity.id
_entity.type
_entity.pdbx_description
1 polymer ?
#
loop_
_entity_poly.entity_id
_entity_poly.type
_entity_poly.pdbx_seq_one_letter_code
_entity_poly.pdbx_strand_id
1 'polypeptide(L)'
;MLENIWFIAAVWMGLALVASLISIRTGISVALIEILVGVIAGNLAVGLEGGTLHVGIAGAGASGGHLHHVLQSTEWTNFLALLGSGMLTFLAGAEIDPISLKANWRASVLIGVLSFAAPFAVVWLFAQFVLGWPLHQAQIAGIALSTTSVAVVYAVMIEGGFSDTAMGKMILAACFITDFGTVLALGTLFANYNLWLLLFIAVTVLILCFMPRWTQAIITRLGATQVSEPEVKFIFFILFFLGGLATTAKSEAVLPAYLLGLVVAGVFLRDKTLVRRMRSIAFAVFTPFYFIKAGLYVSLPALWTSLLVICIFLALKMVTKIAGVFPLARLHYMKVKEASYTTLLMATGLTFGTISSLYGLQNGIINQNQYTILVSVVISSAFVPTLIAQKFFQPTVEMMHEWGRVYRRRLGTLSVEDIDTESRKDRAEVNSESDRPVHSKIQSSDQDGEI
;
A
#
# COMPACT_ATOMS: atom_id res chain seq x y z
N MET A 1 35.89 3.36 6.68
CA MET A 1 35.23 3.79 5.42
C MET A 1 33.72 3.53 5.47
N LEU A 2 33.30 2.36 5.93
CA LEU A 2 31.86 1.95 6.00
C LEU A 2 31.03 2.71 7.04
N GLU A 3 31.63 3.43 7.98
CA GLU A 3 30.92 4.29 8.94
C GLU A 3 30.61 5.70 8.41
N ASN A 4 31.10 6.02 7.22
CA ASN A 4 30.84 7.33 6.63
C ASN A 4 29.41 7.38 6.09
N ILE A 5 28.60 8.30 6.62
CA ILE A 5 27.19 8.49 6.26
C ILE A 5 26.99 8.63 4.75
N TRP A 6 27.91 9.31 4.04
CA TRP A 6 27.82 9.48 2.59
C TRP A 6 27.94 8.17 1.83
N PHE A 7 28.84 7.26 2.25
CA PHE A 7 28.96 5.94 1.63
C PHE A 7 27.73 5.07 1.93
N ILE A 8 27.20 5.12 3.16
CA ILE A 8 25.98 4.39 3.50
C ILE A 8 24.82 4.90 2.64
N ALA A 9 24.64 6.23 2.53
CA ALA A 9 23.61 6.83 1.69
C ALA A 9 23.78 6.45 0.22
N ALA A 10 25.02 6.44 -0.30
CA ALA A 10 25.31 6.01 -1.67
C ALA A 10 24.96 4.54 -1.91
N VAL A 11 25.22 3.65 -0.95
CA VAL A 11 24.83 2.22 -1.04
C VAL A 11 23.30 2.09 -1.08
N TRP A 12 22.58 2.75 -0.19
CA TRP A 12 21.12 2.72 -0.17
C TRP A 12 20.50 3.23 -1.48
N MET A 13 20.96 4.38 -1.97
CA MET A 13 20.50 4.94 -3.25
C MET A 13 20.92 4.08 -4.44
N GLY A 14 22.10 3.44 -4.37
CA GLY A 14 22.54 2.46 -5.38
C GLY A 14 21.63 1.24 -5.44
N LEU A 15 21.24 0.68 -4.28
CA LEU A 15 20.27 -0.41 -4.20
C LEU A 15 18.89 0.01 -4.75
N ALA A 16 18.43 1.22 -4.43
CA ALA A 16 17.19 1.78 -4.96
C ALA A 16 17.24 1.95 -6.48
N LEU A 17 18.37 2.44 -7.01
CA LEU A 17 18.56 2.56 -8.46
C LEU A 17 18.53 1.21 -9.15
N VAL A 18 19.24 0.21 -8.61
CA VAL A 18 19.21 -1.17 -9.14
C VAL A 18 17.79 -1.73 -9.14
N ALA A 19 17.05 -1.53 -8.04
CA ALA A 19 15.66 -1.95 -7.95
C ALA A 19 14.78 -1.29 -9.01
N SER A 20 14.93 0.01 -9.22
CA SER A 20 14.19 0.76 -10.25
C SER A 20 14.50 0.27 -11.66
N LEU A 21 15.78 0.02 -11.99
CA LEU A 21 16.18 -0.50 -13.30
C LEU A 21 15.62 -1.90 -13.56
N ILE A 22 15.60 -2.77 -12.55
CA ILE A 22 14.98 -4.10 -12.66
C ILE A 22 13.46 -3.96 -12.84
N SER A 23 12.81 -3.10 -12.07
CA SER A 23 11.36 -2.83 -12.15
C SER A 23 10.97 -2.41 -13.57
N ILE A 24 11.67 -1.44 -14.16
CA ILE A 24 11.42 -0.94 -15.53
C ILE A 24 11.55 -2.07 -16.56
N ARG A 25 12.53 -2.95 -16.41
CA ARG A 25 12.75 -4.07 -17.38
C ARG A 25 11.76 -5.21 -17.23
N THR A 26 11.28 -5.46 -16.01
CA THR A 26 10.42 -6.62 -15.70
C THR A 26 8.93 -6.28 -15.67
N GLY A 27 8.57 -5.00 -15.61
CA GLY A 27 7.19 -4.55 -15.39
C GLY A 27 6.65 -4.85 -13.99
N ILE A 28 7.52 -5.27 -13.06
CA ILE A 28 7.13 -5.58 -11.68
C ILE A 28 7.18 -4.31 -10.83
N SER A 29 6.23 -4.15 -9.91
CA SER A 29 6.20 -3.00 -8.99
C SER A 29 7.55 -2.72 -8.34
N VAL A 30 8.01 -1.47 -8.39
CA VAL A 30 9.30 -1.05 -7.82
C VAL A 30 9.39 -1.37 -6.33
N ALA A 31 8.32 -1.18 -5.56
CA ALA A 31 8.27 -1.49 -4.13
C ALA A 31 8.61 -2.97 -3.83
N LEU A 32 8.12 -3.87 -4.67
CA LEU A 32 8.39 -5.29 -4.54
C LEU A 32 9.85 -5.62 -4.86
N ILE A 33 10.40 -5.02 -5.93
CA ILE A 33 11.82 -5.21 -6.27
C ILE A 33 12.73 -4.61 -5.20
N GLU A 34 12.36 -3.46 -4.61
CA GLU A 34 13.11 -2.87 -3.48
C GLU A 34 13.16 -3.82 -2.27
N ILE A 35 12.05 -4.49 -1.93
CA ILE A 35 12.06 -5.51 -0.88
C ILE A 35 12.99 -6.68 -1.26
N LEU A 36 12.88 -7.21 -2.49
CA LEU A 36 13.74 -8.32 -2.94
C LEU A 36 15.22 -7.95 -2.96
N VAL A 37 15.55 -6.75 -3.43
CA VAL A 37 16.94 -6.22 -3.38
C VAL A 37 17.40 -6.10 -1.93
N GLY A 38 16.56 -5.65 -1.01
CA GLY A 38 16.82 -5.62 0.42
C GLY A 38 17.07 -7.01 0.99
N VAL A 39 16.26 -8.02 0.63
CA VAL A 39 16.47 -9.44 1.05
C VAL A 39 17.82 -9.93 0.59
N ILE A 40 18.18 -9.71 -0.67
CA ILE A 40 19.47 -10.14 -1.22
C ILE A 40 20.63 -9.41 -0.51
N ALA A 41 20.56 -8.08 -0.39
CA ALA A 41 21.61 -7.29 0.22
C ALA A 41 21.83 -7.67 1.70
N GLY A 42 20.75 -7.88 2.47
CA GLY A 42 20.83 -8.27 3.88
C GLY A 42 21.47 -9.64 4.08
N ASN A 43 21.06 -10.63 3.29
CA ASN A 43 21.61 -11.99 3.41
C ASN A 43 23.04 -12.11 2.84
N LEU A 44 23.39 -11.33 1.80
CA LEU A 44 24.77 -11.24 1.29
C LEU A 44 25.70 -10.59 2.34
N ALA A 45 25.27 -9.52 3.00
CA ALA A 45 26.07 -8.88 4.04
C ALA A 45 26.40 -9.86 5.19
N VAL A 46 25.45 -10.68 5.61
CA VAL A 46 25.65 -11.72 6.61
C VAL A 46 26.58 -12.83 6.10
N GLY A 47 26.40 -13.29 4.86
CA GLY A 47 27.21 -14.35 4.27
C GLY A 47 28.68 -13.95 4.09
N LEU A 48 28.96 -12.71 3.71
CA LEU A 48 30.32 -12.17 3.54
C LEU A 48 31.11 -12.07 4.86
N GLU A 49 30.40 -11.91 5.99
CA GLU A 49 31.03 -11.74 7.31
C GLU A 49 31.10 -13.04 8.12
N GLY A 50 30.71 -14.19 7.54
CA GLY A 50 30.84 -15.52 8.18
C GLY A 50 29.97 -15.75 9.39
N GLY A 51 28.93 -14.94 9.59
CA GLY A 51 28.05 -14.97 10.76
C GLY A 51 26.70 -15.64 10.53
N THR A 52 26.17 -16.28 11.54
CA THR A 52 24.75 -16.65 11.62
C THR A 52 23.92 -15.40 11.93
N LEU A 53 22.78 -15.28 11.24
CA LEU A 53 21.88 -14.13 11.36
C LEU A 53 21.26 -14.06 12.76
N HIS A 54 21.94 -13.38 13.68
CA HIS A 54 21.36 -12.98 14.96
C HIS A 54 21.09 -11.47 14.93
N VAL A 55 19.83 -11.09 14.70
CA VAL A 55 19.38 -9.71 14.86
C VAL A 55 19.31 -9.39 16.34
N GLY A 56 20.25 -8.58 16.77
CA GLY A 56 20.16 -7.91 18.06
C GLY A 56 19.01 -6.91 18.07
N ILE A 57 17.87 -7.27 18.68
CA ILE A 57 17.00 -6.29 19.30
C ILE A 57 17.82 -5.60 20.39
N ALA A 58 17.75 -4.29 20.53
CA ALA A 58 18.53 -3.52 21.48
C ALA A 58 18.57 -4.21 22.84
N GLY A 59 19.74 -4.79 23.21
CA GLY A 59 19.96 -5.40 24.51
C GLY A 59 20.60 -6.79 24.55
N ALA A 60 20.78 -7.52 23.44
CA ALA A 60 21.45 -8.83 23.45
C ALA A 60 22.71 -8.78 22.57
N GLY A 61 23.85 -9.12 23.13
CA GLY A 61 25.19 -9.01 22.56
C GLY A 61 25.31 -9.50 21.12
N ALA A 62 25.67 -8.57 20.26
CA ALA A 62 25.73 -8.74 18.82
C ALA A 62 27.02 -9.43 18.40
N SER A 63 26.92 -10.53 17.69
CA SER A 63 27.94 -10.99 16.73
C SER A 63 27.37 -11.03 15.29
N GLY A 64 26.64 -9.98 14.94
CA GLY A 64 26.34 -9.65 13.55
C GLY A 64 27.47 -8.82 12.98
N GLY A 65 27.94 -9.14 11.78
CA GLY A 65 29.10 -8.45 11.22
C GLY A 65 28.88 -6.97 11.00
N HIS A 66 29.96 -6.23 10.92
CA HIS A 66 29.97 -4.75 10.90
C HIS A 66 29.14 -4.16 9.76
N LEU A 67 29.17 -4.76 8.57
CA LEU A 67 28.42 -4.30 7.40
C LEU A 67 26.91 -4.45 7.57
N HIS A 68 26.47 -5.59 8.12
CA HIS A 68 25.06 -5.86 8.40
C HIS A 68 24.50 -4.86 9.42
N HIS A 69 25.24 -4.61 10.49
CA HIS A 69 24.88 -3.63 11.52
C HIS A 69 24.78 -2.21 10.95
N VAL A 70 25.74 -1.80 10.10
CA VAL A 70 25.77 -0.49 9.45
C VAL A 70 24.58 -0.31 8.48
N LEU A 71 24.17 -1.34 7.77
CA LEU A 71 23.01 -1.25 6.88
C LEU A 71 21.66 -1.21 7.65
N GLN A 72 21.56 -1.85 8.80
CA GLN A 72 20.29 -1.99 9.50
C GLN A 72 19.98 -0.94 10.56
N SER A 73 20.95 -0.34 11.22
CA SER A 73 20.73 0.32 12.52
C SER A 73 21.17 1.76 12.67
N THR A 74 21.37 2.50 11.61
CA THR A 74 21.66 3.93 11.74
C THR A 74 20.36 4.73 12.01
N GLU A 75 20.39 5.67 12.96
CA GLU A 75 19.23 6.49 13.35
C GLU A 75 18.59 7.21 12.16
N TRP A 76 19.42 7.74 11.25
CA TRP A 76 18.92 8.48 10.09
C TRP A 76 18.24 7.56 9.04
N THR A 77 18.72 6.32 8.82
CA THR A 77 18.05 5.37 7.93
C THR A 77 16.73 4.90 8.52
N ASN A 78 16.66 4.76 9.85
CA ASN A 78 15.42 4.47 10.56
C ASN A 78 14.43 5.62 10.39
N PHE A 79 14.87 6.86 10.54
CA PHE A 79 14.03 8.04 10.35
C PHE A 79 13.49 8.13 8.91
N LEU A 80 14.36 7.94 7.88
CA LEU A 80 13.91 7.95 6.48
C LEU A 80 12.94 6.83 6.16
N ALA A 81 13.12 5.64 6.73
CA ALA A 81 12.19 4.53 6.56
C ALA A 81 10.83 4.82 7.22
N LEU A 82 10.81 5.38 8.43
CA LEU A 82 9.56 5.81 9.09
C LEU A 82 8.85 6.90 8.28
N LEU A 83 9.60 7.86 7.76
CA LEU A 83 9.06 8.89 6.88
C LEU A 83 8.52 8.30 5.59
N GLY A 84 9.21 7.33 4.99
CA GLY A 84 8.75 6.58 3.83
C GLY A 84 7.41 5.89 4.08
N SER A 85 7.26 5.21 5.21
CA SER A 85 6.00 4.59 5.64
C SER A 85 4.89 5.64 5.80
N GLY A 86 5.17 6.75 6.50
CA GLY A 86 4.23 7.85 6.70
C GLY A 86 3.79 8.49 5.38
N MET A 87 4.72 8.72 4.45
CA MET A 87 4.44 9.28 3.13
C MET A 87 3.61 8.33 2.26
N LEU A 88 3.92 7.04 2.26
CA LEU A 88 3.12 6.03 1.56
C LEU A 88 1.68 6.00 2.08
N THR A 89 1.53 6.04 3.39
CA THR A 89 0.24 6.03 4.06
C THR A 89 -0.55 7.31 3.77
N PHE A 90 0.11 8.47 3.82
CA PHE A 90 -0.50 9.75 3.45
C PHE A 90 -0.98 9.75 1.99
N LEU A 91 -0.13 9.32 1.05
CA LEU A 91 -0.49 9.24 -0.36
C LEU A 91 -1.63 8.26 -0.61
N ALA A 92 -1.64 7.10 0.07
CA ALA A 92 -2.75 6.15 -0.01
C ALA A 92 -4.09 6.79 0.39
N GLY A 93 -4.10 7.61 1.45
CA GLY A 93 -5.30 8.39 1.83
C GLY A 93 -5.64 9.49 0.82
N ALA A 94 -4.63 10.20 0.30
CA ALA A 94 -4.79 11.35 -0.59
C ALA A 94 -5.25 10.98 -2.02
N GLU A 95 -5.02 9.76 -2.44
CA GLU A 95 -5.39 9.25 -3.77
C GLU A 95 -6.82 8.72 -3.85
N ILE A 96 -7.56 8.69 -2.73
CA ILE A 96 -8.96 8.29 -2.72
C ILE A 96 -9.79 9.27 -3.56
N ASP A 97 -10.57 8.74 -4.50
CA ASP A 97 -11.60 9.50 -5.21
C ASP A 97 -12.92 9.48 -4.40
N PRO A 98 -13.28 10.57 -3.69
CA PRO A 98 -14.49 10.61 -2.89
C PRO A 98 -15.78 10.50 -3.72
N ILE A 99 -15.75 10.92 -5.00
CA ILE A 99 -16.92 10.89 -5.90
C ILE A 99 -17.21 9.43 -6.27
N SER A 100 -16.19 8.70 -6.70
CA SER A 100 -16.32 7.28 -7.06
C SER A 100 -16.66 6.41 -5.86
N LEU A 101 -16.09 6.71 -4.68
CA LEU A 101 -16.44 6.04 -3.43
C LEU A 101 -17.93 6.25 -3.10
N LYS A 102 -18.44 7.48 -3.23
CA LYS A 102 -19.85 7.79 -2.96
C LYS A 102 -20.79 7.11 -3.96
N ALA A 103 -20.42 7.02 -5.23
CA ALA A 103 -21.25 6.40 -6.27
C ALA A 103 -21.47 4.89 -6.06
N ASN A 104 -20.44 4.18 -5.58
CA ASN A 104 -20.47 2.71 -5.42
C ASN A 104 -20.28 2.28 -3.96
N TRP A 105 -20.61 3.14 -2.98
CA TRP A 105 -20.22 3.00 -1.59
C TRP A 105 -20.64 1.66 -0.97
N ARG A 106 -21.85 1.16 -1.28
CA ARG A 106 -22.35 -0.11 -0.71
C ARG A 106 -21.49 -1.30 -1.11
N ALA A 107 -21.19 -1.43 -2.40
CA ALA A 107 -20.33 -2.51 -2.89
C ALA A 107 -18.90 -2.34 -2.37
N SER A 108 -18.33 -1.15 -2.46
CA SER A 108 -16.96 -0.87 -2.02
C SER A 108 -16.78 -1.12 -0.52
N VAL A 109 -17.73 -0.64 0.31
CA VAL A 109 -17.66 -0.81 1.78
C VAL A 109 -17.83 -2.27 2.16
N LEU A 110 -18.84 -2.96 1.65
CA LEU A 110 -19.08 -4.36 2.00
C LEU A 110 -17.92 -5.26 1.56
N ILE A 111 -17.44 -5.10 0.32
CA ILE A 111 -16.31 -5.86 -0.19
C ILE A 111 -15.03 -5.52 0.59
N GLY A 112 -14.74 -4.24 0.82
CA GLY A 112 -13.55 -3.79 1.54
C GLY A 112 -13.52 -4.26 2.99
N VAL A 113 -14.62 -4.07 3.73
CA VAL A 113 -14.73 -4.48 5.14
C VAL A 113 -14.60 -6.00 5.28
N LEU A 114 -15.29 -6.79 4.45
CA LEU A 114 -15.21 -8.24 4.57
C LEU A 114 -13.87 -8.77 4.05
N SER A 115 -13.29 -8.09 3.05
CA SER A 115 -11.93 -8.36 2.57
C SER A 115 -10.87 -8.14 3.65
N PHE A 116 -11.09 -7.23 4.59
CA PHE A 116 -10.26 -7.04 5.78
C PHE A 116 -10.63 -8.02 6.91
N ALA A 117 -11.90 -8.00 7.35
CA ALA A 117 -12.34 -8.67 8.58
C ALA A 117 -12.22 -10.19 8.52
N ALA A 118 -12.54 -10.83 7.37
CA ALA A 118 -12.50 -12.28 7.26
C ALA A 118 -11.07 -12.85 7.40
N PRO A 119 -10.05 -12.41 6.62
CA PRO A 119 -8.70 -12.90 6.82
C PRO A 119 -8.10 -12.43 8.14
N PHE A 120 -8.41 -11.22 8.64
CA PHE A 120 -7.96 -10.75 9.94
C PHE A 120 -8.36 -11.73 11.06
N ALA A 121 -9.64 -12.05 11.16
CA ALA A 121 -10.16 -12.93 12.20
C ALA A 121 -9.58 -14.35 12.08
N VAL A 122 -9.60 -14.93 10.88
CA VAL A 122 -9.19 -16.32 10.68
C VAL A 122 -7.69 -16.49 10.87
N VAL A 123 -6.87 -15.57 10.35
CA VAL A 123 -5.42 -15.60 10.53
C VAL A 123 -5.04 -15.39 11.99
N TRP A 124 -5.68 -14.42 12.66
CA TRP A 124 -5.47 -14.19 14.09
C TRP A 124 -5.79 -15.46 14.90
N LEU A 125 -7.00 -16.05 14.73
CA LEU A 125 -7.41 -17.25 15.45
C LEU A 125 -6.48 -18.44 15.14
N PHE A 126 -6.09 -18.63 13.88
CA PHE A 126 -5.17 -19.69 13.49
C PHE A 126 -3.79 -19.50 14.14
N ALA A 127 -3.23 -18.30 14.08
CA ALA A 127 -1.93 -18.01 14.69
C ALA A 127 -1.96 -18.24 16.21
N GLN A 128 -3.04 -17.83 16.88
CA GLN A 128 -3.17 -17.94 18.33
C GLN A 128 -3.45 -19.38 18.79
N PHE A 129 -4.42 -20.06 18.17
CA PHE A 129 -4.89 -21.36 18.68
C PHE A 129 -4.20 -22.57 18.04
N VAL A 130 -3.70 -22.46 16.81
CA VAL A 130 -3.03 -23.57 16.12
C VAL A 130 -1.51 -23.44 16.21
N LEU A 131 -0.95 -22.24 16.02
CA LEU A 131 0.50 -22.03 16.13
C LEU A 131 0.95 -21.66 17.55
N GLY A 132 0.02 -21.38 18.47
CA GLY A 132 0.32 -21.01 19.86
C GLY A 132 0.98 -19.63 20.00
N TRP A 133 0.80 -18.73 19.04
CA TRP A 133 1.37 -17.38 19.13
C TRP A 133 0.63 -16.56 20.20
N PRO A 134 1.35 -15.79 21.03
CA PRO A 134 0.75 -14.84 21.95
C PRO A 134 -0.23 -13.89 21.25
N LEU A 135 -1.21 -13.38 22.00
CA LEU A 135 -2.31 -12.56 21.48
C LEU A 135 -1.84 -11.45 20.54
N HIS A 136 -0.92 -10.60 20.98
CA HIS A 136 -0.45 -9.46 20.20
C HIS A 136 0.32 -9.87 18.93
N GLN A 137 1.08 -10.96 18.98
CA GLN A 137 1.77 -11.52 17.82
C GLN A 137 0.77 -12.03 16.78
N ALA A 138 -0.25 -12.77 17.24
CA ALA A 138 -1.31 -13.28 16.40
C ALA A 138 -2.16 -12.15 15.78
N GLN A 139 -2.40 -11.07 16.53
CA GLN A 139 -3.08 -9.87 16.02
C GLN A 139 -2.28 -9.17 14.90
N ILE A 140 -0.96 -9.03 15.06
CA ILE A 140 -0.08 -8.51 13.99
C ILE A 140 -0.17 -9.39 12.74
N ALA A 141 -0.17 -10.72 12.89
CA ALA A 141 -0.33 -11.61 11.76
C ALA A 141 -1.68 -11.42 11.05
N GLY A 142 -2.76 -11.31 11.82
CA GLY A 142 -4.10 -11.01 11.30
C GLY A 142 -4.13 -9.71 10.50
N ILE A 143 -3.58 -8.62 11.06
CA ILE A 143 -3.51 -7.32 10.39
C ILE A 143 -2.66 -7.41 9.11
N ALA A 144 -1.45 -7.94 9.19
CA ALA A 144 -0.53 -7.99 8.07
C ALA A 144 -1.08 -8.79 6.87
N LEU A 145 -1.79 -9.90 7.14
CA LEU A 145 -2.30 -10.77 6.10
C LEU A 145 -3.72 -10.43 5.63
N SER A 146 -4.45 -9.55 6.32
CA SER A 146 -5.76 -9.06 5.87
C SER A 146 -5.68 -8.01 4.75
N THR A 147 -4.52 -7.40 4.56
CA THR A 147 -4.31 -6.26 3.66
C THR A 147 -4.59 -6.56 2.19
N THR A 148 -4.91 -5.49 1.45
CA THR A 148 -4.92 -5.45 -0.02
C THR A 148 -3.92 -4.38 -0.46
N SER A 149 -3.26 -4.55 -1.60
CA SER A 149 -2.31 -3.54 -2.10
C SER A 149 -2.94 -2.67 -3.17
N VAL A 150 -3.30 -1.43 -2.82
CA VAL A 150 -3.78 -0.44 -3.79
C VAL A 150 -2.77 -0.26 -4.93
N ALA A 151 -1.48 -0.18 -4.62
CA ALA A 151 -0.43 0.05 -5.63
C ALA A 151 -0.38 -1.06 -6.68
N VAL A 152 -0.44 -2.33 -6.26
CA VAL A 152 -0.47 -3.48 -7.19
C VAL A 152 -1.76 -3.50 -8.00
N VAL A 153 -2.91 -3.31 -7.33
CA VAL A 153 -4.23 -3.29 -8.00
C VAL A 153 -4.31 -2.15 -9.00
N TYR A 154 -3.83 -0.96 -8.64
CA TYR A 154 -3.83 0.21 -9.53
C TYR A 154 -2.96 0.00 -10.77
N ALA A 155 -1.76 -0.56 -10.62
CA ALA A 155 -0.91 -0.91 -11.75
C ALA A 155 -1.61 -1.86 -12.72
N VAL A 156 -2.22 -2.93 -12.21
CA VAL A 156 -2.99 -3.90 -13.00
C VAL A 156 -4.20 -3.25 -13.69
N MET A 157 -4.86 -2.29 -13.02
CA MET A 157 -5.99 -1.54 -13.60
C MET A 157 -5.55 -0.63 -14.75
N ILE A 158 -4.39 0.03 -14.63
CA ILE A 158 -3.83 0.85 -15.72
C ILE A 158 -3.42 -0.01 -16.90
N GLU A 159 -2.66 -1.09 -16.67
CA GLU A 159 -2.22 -2.00 -17.73
C GLU A 159 -3.40 -2.61 -18.51
N GLY A 160 -4.49 -2.92 -17.82
CA GLY A 160 -5.72 -3.45 -18.42
C GLY A 160 -6.65 -2.41 -19.05
N GLY A 161 -6.38 -1.10 -18.89
CA GLY A 161 -7.28 -0.03 -19.30
C GLY A 161 -8.56 0.07 -18.46
N PHE A 162 -8.53 -0.39 -17.20
CA PHE A 162 -9.70 -0.52 -16.33
C PHE A 162 -9.86 0.60 -15.31
N SER A 163 -8.86 1.46 -15.15
CA SER A 163 -8.81 2.50 -14.09
C SER A 163 -10.02 3.44 -14.10
N ASP A 164 -10.51 3.78 -15.29
CA ASP A 164 -11.64 4.71 -15.47
C ASP A 164 -13.01 4.03 -15.50
N THR A 165 -13.05 2.70 -15.55
CA THR A 165 -14.32 1.94 -15.52
C THR A 165 -15.00 2.01 -14.15
N ALA A 166 -16.33 1.90 -14.12
CA ALA A 166 -17.10 1.91 -12.87
C ALA A 166 -16.68 0.77 -11.92
N MET A 167 -16.38 -0.40 -12.48
CA MET A 167 -15.92 -1.57 -11.71
C MET A 167 -14.48 -1.37 -11.20
N GLY A 168 -13.56 -0.85 -12.03
CA GLY A 168 -12.19 -0.55 -11.60
C GLY A 168 -12.16 0.45 -10.43
N LYS A 169 -12.92 1.54 -10.55
CA LYS A 169 -13.09 2.52 -9.46
C LYS A 169 -13.68 1.93 -8.20
N MET A 170 -14.63 1.02 -8.32
CA MET A 170 -15.20 0.30 -7.17
C MET A 170 -14.18 -0.62 -6.51
N ILE A 171 -13.39 -1.36 -7.28
CA ILE A 171 -12.32 -2.22 -6.74
C ILE A 171 -11.27 -1.39 -6.01
N LEU A 172 -10.81 -0.28 -6.60
CA LEU A 172 -9.86 0.64 -5.96
C LEU A 172 -10.44 1.21 -4.67
N ALA A 173 -11.71 1.63 -4.67
CA ALA A 173 -12.39 2.11 -3.47
C ALA A 173 -12.48 1.03 -2.38
N ALA A 174 -12.72 -0.25 -2.73
CA ALA A 174 -12.70 -1.36 -1.78
C ALA A 174 -11.29 -1.61 -1.21
N CYS A 175 -10.24 -1.46 -2.02
CA CYS A 175 -8.85 -1.53 -1.54
C CYS A 175 -8.58 -0.45 -0.48
N PHE A 176 -8.99 0.79 -0.71
CA PHE A 176 -8.84 1.88 0.26
C PHE A 176 -9.55 1.59 1.58
N ILE A 177 -10.75 0.98 1.53
CA ILE A 177 -11.47 0.59 2.74
C ILE A 177 -10.74 -0.52 3.50
N THR A 178 -10.14 -1.48 2.78
CA THR A 178 -9.30 -2.51 3.40
C THR A 178 -8.08 -1.89 4.08
N ASP A 179 -7.41 -0.93 3.43
CA ASP A 179 -6.28 -0.21 3.98
C ASP A 179 -6.66 0.60 5.22
N PHE A 180 -7.80 1.30 5.18
CA PHE A 180 -8.36 2.01 6.33
C PHE A 180 -8.62 1.05 7.50
N GLY A 181 -9.21 -0.12 7.25
CA GLY A 181 -9.42 -1.17 8.25
C GLY A 181 -8.10 -1.63 8.89
N THR A 182 -7.05 -1.81 8.08
CA THR A 182 -5.71 -2.19 8.54
C THR A 182 -5.10 -1.14 9.46
N VAL A 183 -5.14 0.12 9.02
CA VAL A 183 -4.58 1.26 9.76
C VAL A 183 -5.35 1.50 11.06
N LEU A 184 -6.69 1.37 11.01
CA LEU A 184 -7.54 1.50 12.19
C LEU A 184 -7.25 0.38 13.20
N ALA A 185 -7.13 -0.87 12.74
CA ALA A 185 -6.81 -2.00 13.62
C ALA A 185 -5.43 -1.83 14.25
N LEU A 186 -4.41 -1.44 13.47
CA LEU A 186 -3.06 -1.19 13.99
C LEU A 186 -3.09 -0.07 15.05
N GLY A 187 -3.72 1.06 14.73
CA GLY A 187 -3.79 2.22 15.62
C GLY A 187 -4.62 1.99 16.89
N THR A 188 -5.63 1.11 16.85
CA THR A 188 -6.49 0.86 18.03
C THR A 188 -6.00 -0.29 18.90
N LEU A 189 -5.54 -1.40 18.29
CA LEU A 189 -5.11 -2.58 19.05
C LEU A 189 -3.75 -2.39 19.73
N PHE A 190 -2.90 -1.52 19.19
CA PHE A 190 -1.54 -1.28 19.69
C PHE A 190 -1.35 0.13 20.28
N ALA A 191 -2.42 0.89 20.47
CA ALA A 191 -2.36 2.19 21.14
C ALA A 191 -2.00 2.05 22.61
N ASN A 192 -1.08 2.90 23.08
CA ASN A 192 -0.83 3.08 24.51
C ASN A 192 -1.81 4.11 25.07
N TYR A 193 -2.78 3.67 25.86
CA TYR A 193 -3.81 4.55 26.44
C TYR A 193 -3.23 5.38 27.59
N ASN A 194 -2.73 6.56 27.25
CA ASN A 194 -2.15 7.53 28.17
C ASN A 194 -2.69 8.97 27.89
N LEU A 195 -2.40 9.93 28.77
CA LEU A 195 -2.83 11.30 28.59
C LEU A 195 -2.26 11.95 27.31
N TRP A 196 -1.06 11.56 26.90
CA TRP A 196 -0.42 12.03 25.65
C TRP A 196 -1.18 11.54 24.43
N LEU A 197 -1.75 10.33 24.47
CA LEU A 197 -2.62 9.82 23.40
C LEU A 197 -3.88 10.68 23.24
N LEU A 198 -4.48 11.10 24.34
CA LEU A 198 -5.66 11.97 24.30
C LEU A 198 -5.33 13.35 23.69
N LEU A 199 -4.20 13.93 24.10
CA LEU A 199 -3.68 15.16 23.48
C LEU A 199 -3.39 14.97 21.98
N PHE A 200 -2.73 13.87 21.62
CA PHE A 200 -2.42 13.52 20.23
C PHE A 200 -3.70 13.38 19.39
N ILE A 201 -4.71 12.69 19.88
CA ILE A 201 -6.02 12.56 19.20
C ILE A 201 -6.67 13.94 19.04
N ALA A 202 -6.73 14.74 20.12
CA ALA A 202 -7.35 16.07 20.07
C ALA A 202 -6.67 17.00 19.05
N VAL A 203 -5.32 17.03 19.05
CA VAL A 203 -4.53 17.82 18.09
C VAL A 203 -4.71 17.28 16.66
N THR A 204 -4.71 15.97 16.48
CA THR A 204 -4.94 15.35 15.16
C THR A 204 -6.31 15.73 14.61
N VAL A 205 -7.39 15.61 15.41
CA VAL A 205 -8.74 16.01 15.01
C VAL A 205 -8.79 17.50 14.65
N LEU A 206 -8.18 18.36 15.46
CA LEU A 206 -8.10 19.79 15.19
C LEU A 206 -7.43 20.07 13.85
N ILE A 207 -6.27 19.47 13.60
CA ILE A 207 -5.54 19.60 12.33
C ILE A 207 -6.40 19.11 11.17
N LEU A 208 -7.01 17.92 11.26
CA LEU A 208 -7.86 17.37 10.22
C LEU A 208 -9.04 18.27 9.86
N CYS A 209 -9.66 18.92 10.85
CA CYS A 209 -10.76 19.86 10.63
C CYS A 209 -10.34 21.11 9.83
N PHE A 210 -9.14 21.62 10.07
CA PHE A 210 -8.66 22.86 9.44
C PHE A 210 -7.80 22.62 8.18
N MET A 211 -7.24 21.44 8.02
CA MET A 211 -6.29 21.10 6.97
C MET A 211 -6.78 21.44 5.54
N PRO A 212 -8.03 21.13 5.12
CA PRO A 212 -8.47 21.45 3.77
C PRO A 212 -8.50 22.95 3.51
N ARG A 213 -8.90 23.74 4.51
CA ARG A 213 -8.95 25.21 4.40
C ARG A 213 -7.54 25.80 4.33
N TRP A 214 -6.60 25.30 5.15
CA TRP A 214 -5.23 25.77 5.17
C TRP A 214 -4.50 25.40 3.87
N THR A 215 -4.60 24.16 3.42
CA THR A 215 -3.99 23.72 2.16
C THR A 215 -4.53 24.53 0.97
N GLN A 216 -5.85 24.71 0.90
CA GLN A 216 -6.45 25.53 -0.16
C GLN A 216 -6.05 27.00 -0.08
N ALA A 217 -5.96 27.57 1.12
CA ALA A 217 -5.52 28.95 1.31
C ALA A 217 -4.05 29.17 0.91
N ILE A 218 -3.18 28.20 1.19
CA ILE A 218 -1.78 28.23 0.77
C ILE A 218 -1.68 28.17 -0.75
N ILE A 219 -2.35 27.23 -1.39
CA ILE A 219 -2.37 27.08 -2.86
C ILE A 219 -2.88 28.35 -3.54
N THR A 220 -4.00 28.92 -3.03
CA THR A 220 -4.62 30.11 -3.67
C THR A 220 -3.87 31.40 -3.42
N ARG A 221 -3.23 31.58 -2.24
CA ARG A 221 -2.55 32.84 -1.88
C ARG A 221 -1.10 32.88 -2.33
N LEU A 222 -0.40 31.75 -2.30
CA LEU A 222 1.02 31.68 -2.61
C LEU A 222 1.32 31.23 -4.05
N GLY A 223 0.32 30.75 -4.76
CA GLY A 223 0.37 30.36 -6.17
C GLY A 223 1.19 29.09 -6.43
N ALA A 224 0.66 28.24 -7.32
CA ALA A 224 1.30 26.99 -7.72
C ALA A 224 2.61 27.14 -8.55
N THR A 225 3.07 28.38 -8.78
CA THR A 225 4.21 28.72 -9.64
C THR A 225 5.50 29.04 -8.89
N GLN A 226 5.48 28.95 -7.57
CA GLN A 226 6.66 29.27 -6.77
C GLN A 226 7.61 28.07 -6.69
N VAL A 227 8.88 28.28 -7.06
CA VAL A 227 9.97 27.29 -6.92
C VAL A 227 10.13 26.78 -5.49
N SER A 228 9.67 27.55 -4.50
CA SER A 228 9.76 27.21 -3.08
C SER A 228 8.78 26.13 -2.60
N GLU A 229 7.74 25.78 -3.40
CA GLU A 229 6.72 24.75 -3.09
C GLU A 229 6.18 24.78 -1.64
N PRO A 230 5.58 25.89 -1.20
CA PRO A 230 5.16 26.07 0.19
C PRO A 230 4.07 25.06 0.62
N GLU A 231 3.23 24.63 -0.30
CA GLU A 231 2.19 23.61 -0.07
C GLU A 231 2.79 22.25 0.30
N VAL A 232 3.85 21.84 -0.39
CA VAL A 232 4.57 20.59 -0.11
C VAL A 232 5.23 20.67 1.27
N LYS A 233 5.92 21.78 1.56
CA LYS A 233 6.57 22.02 2.86
C LYS A 233 5.56 22.04 3.99
N PHE A 234 4.38 22.61 3.78
CA PHE A 234 3.31 22.64 4.77
C PHE A 234 2.80 21.22 5.10
N ILE A 235 2.58 20.39 4.09
CA ILE A 235 2.17 19.00 4.30
C ILE A 235 3.24 18.22 5.07
N PHE A 236 4.52 18.35 4.68
CA PHE A 236 5.63 17.72 5.39
C PHE A 236 5.73 18.21 6.84
N PHE A 237 5.57 19.53 7.08
CA PHE A 237 5.56 20.08 8.43
C PHE A 237 4.48 19.41 9.30
N ILE A 238 3.25 19.29 8.78
CA ILE A 238 2.17 18.64 9.52
C ILE A 238 2.45 17.15 9.73
N LEU A 239 2.98 16.43 8.73
CA LEU A 239 3.35 15.03 8.88
C LEU A 239 4.43 14.82 9.94
N PHE A 240 5.48 15.65 9.94
CA PHE A 240 6.53 15.60 10.97
C PHE A 240 5.99 15.94 12.36
N PHE A 241 5.15 16.94 12.45
CA PHE A 241 4.54 17.36 13.72
C PHE A 241 3.65 16.25 14.30
N LEU A 242 2.78 15.64 13.47
CA LEU A 242 1.95 14.51 13.89
C LEU A 242 2.79 13.27 14.21
N GLY A 243 3.84 13.00 13.43
CA GLY A 243 4.80 11.91 13.72
C GLY A 243 5.50 12.09 15.07
N GLY A 244 5.95 13.31 15.37
CA GLY A 244 6.56 13.64 16.67
C GLY A 244 5.61 13.50 17.84
N LEU A 245 4.35 13.94 17.68
CA LEU A 245 3.30 13.74 18.71
C LEU A 245 2.96 12.27 18.90
N ALA A 246 2.85 11.50 17.79
CA ALA A 246 2.59 10.06 17.85
C ALA A 246 3.69 9.34 18.64
N THR A 247 4.95 9.62 18.32
CA THR A 247 6.11 9.05 19.03
C THR A 247 6.09 9.39 20.52
N THR A 248 5.80 10.65 20.86
CA THR A 248 5.67 11.10 22.27
C THR A 248 4.53 10.39 22.98
N ALA A 249 3.41 10.16 22.30
CA ALA A 249 2.26 9.42 22.81
C ALA A 249 2.50 7.89 22.84
N LYS A 250 3.65 7.40 22.38
CA LYS A 250 3.94 5.97 22.17
C LYS A 250 2.83 5.31 21.33
N SER A 251 2.39 6.01 20.30
CA SER A 251 1.35 5.60 19.37
C SER A 251 1.89 5.61 17.94
N GLU A 252 1.10 5.09 17.00
CA GLU A 252 1.50 4.99 15.59
C GLU A 252 1.10 6.23 14.78
N ALA A 253 2.03 6.73 13.97
CA ALA A 253 1.81 7.85 13.06
C ALA A 253 1.02 7.45 11.78
N VAL A 254 0.85 6.16 11.55
CA VAL A 254 0.26 5.63 10.31
C VAL A 254 -1.22 6.05 10.16
N LEU A 255 -2.02 5.96 11.22
CA LEU A 255 -3.44 6.35 11.19
C LEU A 255 -3.62 7.85 10.91
N PRO A 256 -3.00 8.78 11.65
CA PRO A 256 -3.16 10.20 11.35
C PRO A 256 -2.60 10.61 9.99
N ALA A 257 -1.53 9.99 9.50
CA ALA A 257 -1.02 10.23 8.15
C ALA A 257 -2.03 9.84 7.09
N TYR A 258 -2.68 8.68 7.24
CA TYR A 258 -3.75 8.24 6.35
C TYR A 258 -4.96 9.19 6.36
N LEU A 259 -5.43 9.56 7.55
CA LEU A 259 -6.56 10.48 7.71
C LEU A 259 -6.25 11.87 7.16
N LEU A 260 -5.00 12.35 7.34
CA LEU A 260 -4.55 13.60 6.75
C LEU A 260 -4.63 13.54 5.22
N GLY A 261 -4.14 12.45 4.61
CA GLY A 261 -4.27 12.21 3.17
C GLY A 261 -5.73 12.23 2.72
N LEU A 262 -6.59 11.48 3.40
CA LEU A 262 -8.02 11.40 3.09
C LEU A 262 -8.72 12.78 3.13
N VAL A 263 -8.39 13.61 4.12
CA VAL A 263 -8.98 14.95 4.29
C VAL A 263 -8.54 15.91 3.19
N VAL A 264 -7.30 15.78 2.68
CA VAL A 264 -6.80 16.62 1.57
C VAL A 264 -7.09 16.02 0.19
N ALA A 265 -7.63 14.81 0.09
CA ALA A 265 -7.93 14.13 -1.17
C ALA A 265 -8.76 14.99 -2.12
N GLY A 266 -9.76 15.72 -1.62
CA GLY A 266 -10.57 16.64 -2.42
C GLY A 266 -9.78 17.82 -3.00
N VAL A 267 -8.73 18.29 -2.32
CA VAL A 267 -7.81 19.32 -2.83
C VAL A 267 -6.91 18.73 -3.91
N PHE A 268 -6.40 17.54 -3.69
CA PHE A 268 -5.52 16.80 -4.61
C PHE A 268 -6.22 16.42 -5.93
N LEU A 269 -7.52 16.12 -5.89
CA LEU A 269 -8.31 15.90 -7.11
C LEU A 269 -8.34 17.13 -8.03
N ARG A 270 -8.28 18.33 -7.44
CA ARG A 270 -8.27 19.60 -8.20
C ARG A 270 -6.87 19.97 -8.70
N ASP A 271 -5.84 19.64 -7.94
CA ASP A 271 -4.44 19.90 -8.26
C ASP A 271 -3.63 18.60 -8.40
N LYS A 272 -3.71 18.00 -9.59
CA LYS A 272 -2.96 16.78 -9.92
C LYS A 272 -1.43 17.00 -9.92
N THR A 273 -0.98 18.25 -10.04
CA THR A 273 0.44 18.59 -10.04
C THR A 273 1.03 18.41 -8.65
N LEU A 274 0.31 18.85 -7.62
CA LEU A 274 0.73 18.67 -6.22
C LEU A 274 0.87 17.17 -5.88
N VAL A 275 -0.11 16.33 -6.27
CA VAL A 275 -0.02 14.88 -6.07
C VAL A 275 1.21 14.28 -6.74
N ARG A 276 1.48 14.65 -8.01
CA ARG A 276 2.66 14.16 -8.74
C ARG A 276 3.96 14.55 -8.05
N ARG A 277 4.09 15.80 -7.59
CA ARG A 277 5.28 16.27 -6.86
C ARG A 277 5.48 15.51 -5.56
N MET A 278 4.45 15.38 -4.74
CA MET A 278 4.50 14.61 -3.50
C MET A 278 4.88 13.16 -3.75
N ARG A 279 4.27 12.53 -4.75
CA ARG A 279 4.59 11.16 -5.17
C ARG A 279 6.05 11.04 -5.64
N SER A 280 6.51 11.96 -6.49
CA SER A 280 7.89 11.96 -6.99
C SER A 280 8.90 12.02 -5.86
N ILE A 281 8.72 12.94 -4.90
CA ILE A 281 9.60 13.05 -3.73
C ILE A 281 9.53 11.77 -2.87
N ALA A 282 8.33 11.27 -2.60
CA ALA A 282 8.15 10.07 -1.79
C ALA A 282 8.87 8.87 -2.41
N PHE A 283 8.60 8.56 -3.68
CA PHE A 283 9.13 7.37 -4.36
C PHE A 283 10.60 7.49 -4.75
N ALA A 284 11.10 8.71 -5.00
CA ALA A 284 12.52 8.89 -5.33
C ALA A 284 13.45 8.77 -4.12
N VAL A 285 13.00 9.20 -2.94
CA VAL A 285 13.89 9.32 -1.77
C VAL A 285 13.43 8.47 -0.59
N PHE A 286 12.16 8.53 -0.18
CA PHE A 286 11.74 7.98 1.12
C PHE A 286 11.30 6.52 1.05
N THR A 287 10.52 6.14 0.04
CA THR A 287 9.99 4.78 -0.06
C THR A 287 11.04 3.70 -0.28
N PRO A 288 12.16 3.95 -1.00
CA PRO A 288 13.24 2.98 -1.10
C PRO A 288 13.84 2.62 0.27
N PHE A 289 14.07 3.60 1.14
CA PHE A 289 14.56 3.32 2.49
C PHE A 289 13.60 2.42 3.28
N TYR A 290 12.30 2.62 3.11
CA TYR A 290 11.30 1.81 3.77
C TYR A 290 11.29 0.37 3.23
N PHE A 291 11.17 0.16 1.92
CA PHE A 291 11.02 -1.16 1.33
C PHE A 291 12.32 -1.97 1.35
N ILE A 292 13.47 -1.36 1.05
CA ILE A 292 14.77 -2.02 1.16
C ILE A 292 15.01 -2.46 2.60
N LYS A 293 14.72 -1.60 3.58
CA LYS A 293 14.84 -1.94 4.99
C LYS A 293 13.94 -3.10 5.39
N ALA A 294 12.70 -3.11 4.93
CA ALA A 294 11.80 -4.24 5.14
C ALA A 294 12.40 -5.54 4.61
N GLY A 295 13.04 -5.50 3.46
CA GLY A 295 13.75 -6.64 2.87
C GLY A 295 14.97 -7.08 3.68
N LEU A 296 15.77 -6.14 4.18
CA LEU A 296 16.99 -6.42 4.97
C LEU A 296 16.72 -7.29 6.22
N TYR A 297 15.53 -7.21 6.78
CA TYR A 297 15.13 -8.02 7.93
C TYR A 297 14.62 -9.43 7.58
N VAL A 298 14.47 -9.78 6.32
CA VAL A 298 14.03 -11.11 5.89
C VAL A 298 15.22 -12.09 5.92
N SER A 299 15.10 -13.15 6.71
CA SER A 299 16.11 -14.19 6.84
C SER A 299 15.84 -15.34 5.86
N LEU A 300 16.76 -15.61 4.92
CA LEU A 300 16.63 -16.74 4.00
C LEU A 300 16.64 -18.12 4.71
N PRO A 301 17.47 -18.38 5.73
CA PRO A 301 17.37 -19.61 6.50
C PRO A 301 16.00 -19.78 7.18
N ALA A 302 15.46 -18.71 7.79
CA ALA A 302 14.13 -18.74 8.41
C ALA A 302 13.01 -18.97 7.36
N LEU A 303 13.16 -18.45 6.15
CA LEU A 303 12.22 -18.68 5.06
C LEU A 303 12.14 -20.18 4.71
N TRP A 304 13.28 -20.85 4.55
CA TRP A 304 13.31 -22.26 4.22
C TRP A 304 12.76 -23.15 5.35
N THR A 305 13.12 -22.87 6.60
CA THR A 305 12.63 -23.64 7.77
C THR A 305 11.14 -23.44 8.02
N SER A 306 10.58 -22.28 7.63
CA SER A 306 9.18 -21.92 7.84
C SER A 306 8.31 -22.05 6.61
N LEU A 307 8.80 -22.65 5.51
CA LEU A 307 8.10 -22.70 4.23
C LEU A 307 6.69 -23.28 4.34
N LEU A 308 6.51 -24.33 5.14
CA LEU A 308 5.18 -24.93 5.37
C LEU A 308 4.20 -23.92 5.98
N VAL A 309 4.63 -23.18 6.99
CA VAL A 309 3.80 -22.16 7.67
C VAL A 309 3.48 -21.03 6.73
N ILE A 310 4.44 -20.61 5.89
CA ILE A 310 4.24 -19.58 4.84
C ILE A 310 3.17 -20.04 3.85
N CYS A 311 3.25 -21.29 3.35
CA CYS A 311 2.26 -21.86 2.45
C CYS A 311 0.86 -21.94 3.09
N ILE A 312 0.78 -22.35 4.37
CA ILE A 312 -0.49 -22.41 5.11
C ILE A 312 -1.09 -21.01 5.26
N PHE A 313 -0.32 -20.02 5.70
CA PHE A 313 -0.81 -18.65 5.82
C PHE A 313 -1.24 -18.04 4.48
N LEU A 314 -0.50 -18.31 3.39
CA LEU A 314 -0.87 -17.88 2.05
C LEU A 314 -2.20 -18.52 1.62
N ALA A 315 -2.34 -19.83 1.79
CA ALA A 315 -3.58 -20.56 1.50
C ALA A 315 -4.75 -20.03 2.34
N LEU A 316 -4.53 -19.80 3.64
CA LEU A 316 -5.53 -19.27 4.56
C LEU A 316 -5.99 -17.87 4.14
N LYS A 317 -5.06 -16.99 3.79
CA LYS A 317 -5.36 -15.67 3.23
C LYS A 317 -6.20 -15.79 1.95
N MET A 318 -5.79 -16.64 1.02
CA MET A 318 -6.50 -16.82 -0.25
C MET A 318 -7.92 -17.37 -0.04
N VAL A 319 -8.07 -18.42 0.77
CA VAL A 319 -9.37 -19.04 1.05
C VAL A 319 -10.32 -18.05 1.73
N THR A 320 -9.84 -17.31 2.72
CA THR A 320 -10.68 -16.32 3.44
C THR A 320 -11.08 -15.14 2.56
N LYS A 321 -10.20 -14.67 1.68
CA LYS A 321 -10.54 -13.65 0.68
C LYS A 321 -11.56 -14.18 -0.33
N ILE A 322 -11.40 -15.42 -0.79
CA ILE A 322 -12.39 -16.04 -1.70
C ILE A 322 -13.73 -16.19 -0.99
N ALA A 323 -13.76 -16.73 0.22
CA ALA A 323 -14.98 -16.93 0.98
C ALA A 323 -15.70 -15.61 1.33
N GLY A 324 -14.93 -14.54 1.61
CA GLY A 324 -15.49 -13.24 1.96
C GLY A 324 -15.88 -12.39 0.76
N VAL A 325 -15.01 -12.26 -0.22
CA VAL A 325 -15.18 -11.29 -1.33
C VAL A 325 -16.01 -11.87 -2.48
N PHE A 326 -15.76 -13.12 -2.88
CA PHE A 326 -16.43 -13.71 -4.05
C PHE A 326 -17.97 -13.75 -3.94
N PRO A 327 -18.58 -14.19 -2.81
CA PRO A 327 -20.03 -14.18 -2.66
C PRO A 327 -20.59 -12.75 -2.73
N LEU A 328 -19.91 -11.78 -2.12
CA LEU A 328 -20.34 -10.37 -2.16
C LEU A 328 -20.24 -9.79 -3.57
N ALA A 329 -19.18 -10.09 -4.31
CA ALA A 329 -19.04 -9.66 -5.69
C ALA A 329 -20.20 -10.22 -6.55
N ARG A 330 -20.56 -11.48 -6.33
CA ARG A 330 -21.74 -12.11 -6.98
C ARG A 330 -23.06 -11.45 -6.58
N LEU A 331 -23.21 -11.13 -5.30
CA LEU A 331 -24.41 -10.43 -4.79
C LEU A 331 -24.56 -9.03 -5.42
N HIS A 332 -23.45 -8.39 -5.76
CA HIS A 332 -23.41 -7.10 -6.47
C HIS A 332 -23.40 -7.24 -8.00
N TYR A 333 -24.01 -8.31 -8.52
CA TYR A 333 -24.28 -8.55 -9.94
C TYR A 333 -23.04 -8.75 -10.84
N MET A 334 -21.89 -9.08 -10.27
CA MET A 334 -20.72 -9.46 -11.07
C MET A 334 -20.89 -10.86 -11.65
N LYS A 335 -20.54 -11.05 -12.93
CA LYS A 335 -20.43 -12.38 -13.54
C LYS A 335 -19.28 -13.15 -12.86
N VAL A 336 -19.22 -14.46 -13.03
CA VAL A 336 -18.21 -15.32 -12.37
C VAL A 336 -16.78 -14.83 -12.65
N LYS A 337 -16.49 -14.49 -13.90
CA LYS A 337 -15.17 -14.01 -14.33
C LYS A 337 -14.77 -12.70 -13.63
N GLU A 338 -15.68 -11.73 -13.58
CA GLU A 338 -15.50 -10.43 -12.91
C GLU A 338 -15.35 -10.59 -11.39
N ALA A 339 -16.19 -11.44 -10.78
CA ALA A 339 -16.14 -11.73 -9.35
C ALA A 339 -14.83 -12.42 -8.97
N SER A 340 -14.35 -13.39 -9.77
CA SER A 340 -13.06 -14.06 -9.56
C SER A 340 -11.90 -13.07 -9.70
N TYR A 341 -11.93 -12.23 -10.73
CA TYR A 341 -10.91 -11.17 -10.94
C TYR A 341 -10.86 -10.21 -9.76
N THR A 342 -12.01 -9.66 -9.35
CA THR A 342 -12.11 -8.76 -8.19
C THR A 342 -11.57 -9.44 -6.92
N THR A 343 -11.97 -10.70 -6.66
CA THR A 343 -11.55 -11.44 -5.47
C THR A 343 -10.04 -11.65 -5.43
N LEU A 344 -9.44 -12.03 -6.55
CA LEU A 344 -8.00 -12.25 -6.64
C LEU A 344 -7.22 -10.95 -6.47
N LEU A 345 -7.69 -9.84 -7.05
CA LEU A 345 -7.08 -8.53 -6.83
C LEU A 345 -7.21 -8.07 -5.37
N MET A 346 -8.36 -8.31 -4.73
CA MET A 346 -8.55 -8.03 -3.31
C MET A 346 -7.69 -8.92 -2.39
N ALA A 347 -7.15 -10.03 -2.90
CA ALA A 347 -6.25 -10.90 -2.15
C ALA A 347 -4.77 -10.48 -2.22
N THR A 348 -4.42 -9.50 -3.07
CA THR A 348 -3.06 -8.95 -3.13
C THR A 348 -2.71 -8.26 -1.82
N GLY A 349 -1.47 -8.34 -1.40
CA GLY A 349 -1.00 -7.60 -0.22
C GLY A 349 0.46 -7.19 -0.44
N LEU A 350 0.82 -5.96 -0.09
CA LEU A 350 2.20 -5.50 -0.12
C LEU A 350 2.43 -4.40 0.92
N THR A 351 1.97 -3.17 0.66
CA THR A 351 2.32 -1.97 1.42
C THR A 351 1.98 -2.08 2.90
N PHE A 352 0.70 -2.17 3.23
CA PHE A 352 0.27 -2.20 4.64
C PHE A 352 0.58 -3.53 5.35
N GLY A 353 0.69 -4.64 4.61
CA GLY A 353 1.16 -5.90 5.16
C GLY A 353 2.61 -5.81 5.64
N THR A 354 3.47 -5.16 4.84
CA THR A 354 4.87 -4.89 5.22
C THR A 354 4.95 -3.87 6.36
N ILE A 355 4.15 -2.78 6.32
CA ILE A 355 4.08 -1.77 7.39
C ILE A 355 3.75 -2.43 8.73
N SER A 356 2.68 -3.21 8.77
CA SER A 356 2.22 -3.87 10.01
C SER A 356 3.24 -4.89 10.53
N SER A 357 3.87 -5.66 9.64
CA SER A 357 4.90 -6.64 10.02
C SER A 357 6.15 -5.94 10.57
N LEU A 358 6.63 -4.89 9.89
CA LEU A 358 7.82 -4.14 10.31
C LEU A 358 7.56 -3.40 11.64
N TYR A 359 6.37 -2.83 11.80
CA TYR A 359 5.94 -2.27 13.08
C TYR A 359 6.03 -3.30 14.20
N GLY A 360 5.46 -4.50 13.99
CA GLY A 360 5.51 -5.58 14.97
C GLY A 360 6.94 -5.98 15.34
N LEU A 361 7.85 -6.03 14.37
CA LEU A 361 9.26 -6.34 14.61
C LEU A 361 9.98 -5.21 15.36
N GLN A 362 9.83 -3.97 14.93
CA GLN A 362 10.52 -2.81 15.53
C GLN A 362 10.09 -2.52 16.96
N ASN A 363 8.83 -2.82 17.29
CA ASN A 363 8.30 -2.69 18.67
C ASN A 363 8.49 -3.96 19.51
N GLY A 364 9.22 -4.97 19.01
CA GLY A 364 9.49 -6.20 19.74
C GLY A 364 8.26 -7.07 20.00
N ILE A 365 7.15 -6.84 19.28
CA ILE A 365 5.90 -7.61 19.39
C ILE A 365 6.09 -8.98 18.75
N ILE A 366 6.70 -9.04 17.57
CA ILE A 366 7.02 -10.28 16.85
C ILE A 366 8.54 -10.44 16.74
N ASN A 367 8.98 -11.69 16.66
CA ASN A 367 10.39 -12.01 16.42
C ASN A 367 10.71 -12.04 14.90
N GLN A 368 11.98 -12.17 14.56
CA GLN A 368 12.44 -12.17 13.18
C GLN A 368 11.89 -13.33 12.35
N ASN A 369 11.76 -14.52 12.92
CA ASN A 369 11.18 -15.66 12.21
C ASN A 369 9.72 -15.38 11.83
N GLN A 370 8.93 -14.86 12.76
CA GLN A 370 7.54 -14.46 12.53
C GLN A 370 7.46 -13.34 11.48
N TYR A 371 8.35 -12.36 11.58
CA TYR A 371 8.46 -11.30 10.58
C TYR A 371 8.75 -11.87 9.18
N THR A 372 9.75 -12.75 9.07
CA THR A 372 10.12 -13.42 7.81
C THR A 372 8.93 -14.18 7.22
N ILE A 373 8.18 -14.93 8.05
CA ILE A 373 6.96 -15.63 7.63
C ILE A 373 5.95 -14.63 7.05
N LEU A 374 5.60 -13.59 7.81
CA LEU A 374 4.56 -12.63 7.42
C LEU A 374 4.93 -11.89 6.13
N VAL A 375 6.15 -11.35 6.04
CA VAL A 375 6.59 -10.59 4.85
C VAL A 375 6.68 -11.52 3.64
N SER A 376 7.12 -12.78 3.80
CA SER A 376 7.14 -13.75 2.70
C SER A 376 5.74 -14.05 2.17
N VAL A 377 4.74 -14.19 3.04
CA VAL A 377 3.34 -14.34 2.64
C VAL A 377 2.81 -13.08 1.94
N VAL A 378 3.15 -11.91 2.46
CA VAL A 378 2.79 -10.61 1.88
C VAL A 378 3.33 -10.49 0.46
N ILE A 379 4.63 -10.75 0.25
CA ILE A 379 5.28 -10.74 -1.06
C ILE A 379 4.62 -11.76 -2.00
N SER A 380 4.46 -13.00 -1.55
CA SER A 380 3.84 -14.06 -2.35
C SER A 380 2.41 -13.71 -2.75
N SER A 381 1.65 -13.05 -1.85
CA SER A 381 0.29 -12.59 -2.13
C SER A 381 0.22 -11.38 -3.07
N ALA A 382 1.29 -10.65 -3.29
CA ALA A 382 1.36 -9.63 -4.33
C ALA A 382 1.46 -10.25 -5.73
N PHE A 383 2.13 -11.39 -5.86
CA PHE A 383 2.37 -12.06 -7.14
C PHE A 383 1.31 -13.09 -7.52
N VAL A 384 1.11 -14.08 -6.66
CA VAL A 384 0.35 -15.28 -7.01
C VAL A 384 -1.09 -14.95 -7.45
N PRO A 385 -1.91 -14.22 -6.67
CA PRO A 385 -3.27 -13.91 -7.08
C PRO A 385 -3.31 -12.96 -8.27
N THR A 386 -2.36 -12.03 -8.40
CA THR A 386 -2.29 -11.09 -9.51
C THR A 386 -2.05 -11.81 -10.84
N LEU A 387 -1.08 -12.72 -10.88
CA LEU A 387 -0.80 -13.52 -12.07
C LEU A 387 -1.99 -14.40 -12.46
N ILE A 388 -2.65 -15.02 -11.49
CA ILE A 388 -3.85 -15.84 -11.73
C ILE A 388 -4.98 -14.95 -12.27
N ALA A 389 -5.21 -13.78 -11.68
CA ALA A 389 -6.23 -12.83 -12.09
C ALA A 389 -6.04 -12.40 -13.55
N GLN A 390 -4.83 -11.95 -13.90
CA GLN A 390 -4.51 -11.46 -15.25
C GLN A 390 -4.55 -12.59 -16.28
N LYS A 391 -4.00 -13.77 -15.97
CA LYS A 391 -3.90 -14.85 -16.96
C LYS A 391 -5.23 -15.55 -17.24
N PHE A 392 -6.07 -15.77 -16.21
CA PHE A 392 -7.24 -16.63 -16.33
C PHE A 392 -8.58 -15.89 -16.20
N PHE A 393 -8.61 -14.76 -15.52
CA PHE A 393 -9.87 -14.09 -15.16
C PHE A 393 -9.97 -12.65 -15.62
N GLN A 394 -9.01 -12.13 -16.38
CA GLN A 394 -9.04 -10.75 -16.85
C GLN A 394 -10.30 -10.48 -17.68
N PRO A 395 -11.22 -9.59 -17.23
CA PRO A 395 -12.40 -9.22 -17.99
C PRO A 395 -12.01 -8.33 -19.18
N THR A 396 -12.96 -8.10 -20.09
CA THR A 396 -12.80 -7.04 -21.10
C THR A 396 -13.28 -5.70 -20.54
N VAL A 397 -12.81 -4.59 -21.13
CA VAL A 397 -13.26 -3.24 -20.76
C VAL A 397 -14.78 -3.10 -20.88
N GLU A 398 -15.37 -3.70 -21.92
CA GLU A 398 -16.82 -3.70 -22.15
C GLU A 398 -17.58 -4.39 -20.99
N MET A 399 -17.07 -5.52 -20.49
CA MET A 399 -17.69 -6.22 -19.36
C MET A 399 -17.68 -5.34 -18.09
N MET A 400 -16.61 -4.60 -17.87
CA MET A 400 -16.51 -3.70 -16.71
C MET A 400 -17.46 -2.50 -16.80
N HIS A 401 -17.66 -1.94 -17.99
CA HIS A 401 -18.67 -0.90 -18.24
C HIS A 401 -20.10 -1.47 -18.15
N GLU A 402 -20.35 -2.67 -18.70
CA GLU A 402 -21.65 -3.35 -18.59
C GLU A 402 -22.06 -3.54 -17.13
N TRP A 403 -21.13 -4.00 -16.27
CA TRP A 403 -21.40 -4.13 -14.86
C TRP A 403 -21.85 -2.78 -14.24
N GLY A 404 -21.18 -1.69 -14.53
CA GLY A 404 -21.53 -0.37 -14.01
C GLY A 404 -22.94 0.07 -14.39
N ARG A 405 -23.37 -0.21 -15.63
CA ARG A 405 -24.73 0.06 -16.10
C ARG A 405 -25.78 -0.81 -15.39
N VAL A 406 -25.53 -2.12 -15.29
CA VAL A 406 -26.43 -3.05 -14.59
C VAL A 406 -26.57 -2.68 -13.12
N TYR A 407 -25.46 -2.38 -12.46
CA TYR A 407 -25.41 -2.00 -11.04
C TYR A 407 -26.21 -0.71 -10.75
N ARG A 408 -25.99 0.35 -11.54
CA ARG A 408 -26.70 1.64 -11.39
C ARG A 408 -28.19 1.53 -11.69
N ARG A 409 -28.56 0.73 -12.71
CA ARG A 409 -29.97 0.44 -13.03
C ARG A 409 -30.68 -0.26 -11.86
N ARG A 410 -30.05 -1.21 -11.23
CA ARG A 410 -30.62 -1.95 -10.08
C ARG A 410 -30.75 -1.09 -8.83
N LEU A 411 -29.89 -0.11 -8.66
CA LEU A 411 -29.98 0.86 -7.58
C LEU A 411 -31.02 1.99 -7.84
N GLY A 412 -31.63 2.04 -9.03
CA GLY A 412 -32.57 3.10 -9.41
C GLY A 412 -31.93 4.47 -9.61
N THR A 413 -30.61 4.53 -9.84
CA THR A 413 -29.84 5.78 -10.00
C THR A 413 -29.68 6.21 -11.46
N LEU A 414 -30.16 5.42 -12.41
CA LEU A 414 -30.17 5.75 -13.85
C LEU A 414 -31.55 5.49 -14.46
N SER A 415 -32.04 6.45 -15.27
CA SER A 415 -33.19 6.24 -16.16
C SER A 415 -32.80 5.42 -17.39
N VAL A 416 -33.81 4.87 -18.08
CA VAL A 416 -33.57 4.09 -19.32
C VAL A 416 -32.94 4.95 -20.42
N GLU A 417 -33.29 6.26 -20.49
CA GLU A 417 -32.76 7.22 -21.47
C GLU A 417 -31.29 7.56 -21.22
N ASP A 418 -30.86 7.65 -19.95
CA ASP A 418 -29.45 7.89 -19.59
C ASP A 418 -28.55 6.73 -20.02
N ILE A 419 -29.08 5.51 -19.96
CA ILE A 419 -28.34 4.28 -20.34
C ILE A 419 -28.05 4.25 -21.85
N ASP A 420 -29.02 4.64 -22.69
CA ASP A 420 -28.84 4.65 -24.14
C ASP A 420 -27.84 5.73 -24.58
N THR A 421 -27.85 6.86 -23.89
CA THR A 421 -26.91 7.97 -24.15
C THR A 421 -25.47 7.61 -23.73
N GLU A 422 -25.31 6.99 -22.58
CA GLU A 422 -24.02 6.51 -22.07
C GLU A 422 -23.47 5.35 -22.93
N SER A 423 -24.35 4.42 -23.37
CA SER A 423 -23.99 3.32 -24.25
C SER A 423 -23.49 3.78 -25.63
N ARG A 424 -24.02 4.90 -26.14
CA ARG A 424 -23.56 5.50 -27.41
C ARG A 424 -22.20 6.20 -27.23
N LYS A 425 -21.96 6.86 -26.11
CA LYS A 425 -20.67 7.48 -25.79
C LYS A 425 -19.56 6.44 -25.61
N ASP A 426 -19.81 5.37 -24.85
CA ASP A 426 -18.85 4.29 -24.64
C ASP A 426 -18.47 3.58 -25.94
N ARG A 427 -19.43 3.35 -26.85
CA ARG A 427 -19.15 2.80 -28.18
C ARG A 427 -18.35 3.74 -29.07
N ALA A 428 -18.57 5.04 -28.94
CA ALA A 428 -17.81 6.05 -29.70
C ALA A 428 -16.37 6.14 -29.21
N GLU A 429 -16.14 6.03 -27.89
CA GLU A 429 -14.80 6.02 -27.29
C GLU A 429 -14.02 4.74 -27.66
N VAL A 430 -14.62 3.57 -27.55
CA VAL A 430 -13.99 2.29 -27.94
C VAL A 430 -13.62 2.28 -29.43
N ASN A 431 -14.50 2.77 -30.30
CA ASN A 431 -14.21 2.88 -31.72
C ASN A 431 -13.10 3.90 -32.03
N SER A 432 -13.04 5.02 -31.29
CA SER A 432 -11.98 6.03 -31.45
C SER A 432 -10.61 5.53 -31.00
N GLU A 433 -10.55 4.61 -30.01
CA GLU A 433 -9.30 3.99 -29.58
C GLU A 433 -8.84 2.86 -30.52
N SER A 434 -9.79 2.12 -31.13
CA SER A 434 -9.45 1.07 -32.10
C SER A 434 -8.91 1.63 -33.42
N ASP A 435 -9.31 2.85 -33.78
CA ASP A 435 -8.87 3.53 -35.01
C ASP A 435 -7.57 4.33 -34.88
N ARG A 436 -6.95 4.37 -33.69
CA ARG A 436 -5.62 4.97 -33.54
C ARG A 436 -4.56 4.04 -34.09
N PRO A 437 -3.77 4.44 -35.11
CA PRO A 437 -2.72 3.61 -35.66
C PRO A 437 -1.66 3.31 -34.58
N VAL A 438 -1.20 2.07 -34.56
CA VAL A 438 -0.25 1.51 -33.55
C VAL A 438 1.03 2.37 -33.39
N HIS A 439 1.38 3.20 -34.39
CA HIS A 439 2.52 4.11 -34.34
C HIS A 439 2.32 5.36 -33.45
N SER A 440 1.09 5.73 -33.08
CA SER A 440 0.87 6.91 -32.23
C SER A 440 1.03 6.61 -30.73
N LYS A 441 1.04 5.33 -30.33
CA LYS A 441 1.26 4.95 -28.94
C LYS A 441 2.74 5.12 -28.47
N ILE A 442 3.68 5.21 -29.42
CA ILE A 442 5.12 5.43 -29.12
C ILE A 442 5.46 6.92 -29.10
N GLN A 443 4.73 7.77 -29.85
CA GLN A 443 5.00 9.22 -29.90
C GLN A 443 4.35 10.06 -28.82
N SER A 444 3.29 9.57 -28.16
CA SER A 444 2.67 10.32 -27.04
C SER A 444 3.44 10.18 -25.72
N SER A 445 4.39 9.23 -25.61
CA SER A 445 5.30 9.14 -24.46
C SER A 445 6.53 10.05 -24.57
N ASP A 446 6.85 10.55 -25.78
CA ASP A 446 8.03 11.40 -26.02
C ASP A 446 7.72 12.91 -26.10
N GLN A 447 6.44 13.31 -26.16
CA GLN A 447 6.08 14.74 -26.20
C GLN A 447 5.79 15.37 -24.83
N ASP A 448 5.70 14.59 -23.76
CA ASP A 448 5.60 15.10 -22.38
C ASP A 448 6.98 15.24 -21.68
N GLY A 449 8.07 15.13 -22.44
CA GLY A 449 9.44 15.18 -21.94
C GLY A 449 10.22 16.48 -22.20
N GLU A 450 9.64 17.48 -22.83
CA GLU A 450 10.27 18.81 -22.99
C GLU A 450 9.30 19.89 -22.44
N ILE A 451 9.53 20.27 -21.20
CA ILE A 451 9.63 21.61 -20.57
C ILE A 451 9.73 21.41 -19.06
#